data_cc993fcae8cb98ee6c35b65da49d073f
#
_entry.id   cc993fcae8cb98ee6c35b65da49d073f
#
_cell.length_a   1.000
_cell.length_b   1.000
_cell.length_c   1.000
_cell.angle_alpha   90.00
_cell.angle_beta   90.00
_cell.angle_gamma   90.00
#
_symmetry.space_group_name_H-M   'P 1'
#
loop_
_entity.id
_entity.type
_entity.pdbx_description
1 polymer ?
#
loop_
_entity_poly.entity_id
_entity_poly.type
_entity_poly.pdbx_seq_one_letter_code
_entity_poly.pdbx_strand_id
1 'polypeptide(L)'
;MTPIGYVECRQRYRYEVARQASIAPDNEAWIRLDDDPDLRAGLRGLDDFERIWVLCELHLNETWHPLVEPPREGLGKLGVFATRSPHRPNRIGLSCVSLLGIDGGSLHVGRHDLLDGTPVFDIKPYLPYADAFPDARAGWVDAVSYTHLTLPTNREV
;
A
#
# COMPACT_ATOMS: atom_id res chain seq x y z
N MET A 1 8.65 2.55 16.66
CA MET A 1 8.66 3.71 15.74
C MET A 1 7.56 4.67 16.14
N THR A 2 7.80 5.96 15.96
CA THR A 2 6.82 6.99 16.25
C THR A 2 6.16 7.43 14.95
N PRO A 3 4.81 7.43 14.87
CA PRO A 3 4.13 7.95 13.68
C PRO A 3 4.47 9.44 13.45
N ILE A 4 4.50 9.81 12.18
CA ILE A 4 4.66 11.20 11.75
C ILE A 4 3.32 11.85 11.37
N GLY A 5 2.26 11.05 11.32
CA GLY A 5 0.91 11.49 10.98
C GLY A 5 -0.02 10.31 10.84
N TYR A 6 -1.22 10.60 10.36
CA TYR A 6 -2.31 9.62 10.28
C TYR A 6 -3.09 9.78 8.97
N VAL A 7 -3.64 8.68 8.51
CA VAL A 7 -4.54 8.66 7.34
C VAL A 7 -5.94 9.09 7.75
N GLU A 8 -6.56 9.94 6.95
CA GLU A 8 -7.95 10.36 7.05
C GLU A 8 -8.65 9.99 5.74
N CYS A 9 -9.61 9.09 5.81
CA CYS A 9 -10.39 8.66 4.65
C CYS A 9 -11.74 8.07 5.07
N ARG A 10 -12.55 7.69 4.08
CA ARG A 10 -13.87 7.08 4.32
C ARG A 10 -13.79 5.61 4.70
N GLN A 11 -12.77 4.91 4.24
CA GLN A 11 -12.61 3.47 4.43
C GLN A 11 -12.19 3.16 5.88
N ARG A 12 -13.04 2.50 6.61
CA ARG A 12 -12.81 2.13 8.03
C ARG A 12 -12.57 0.64 8.23
N TYR A 13 -13.01 -0.18 7.28
CA TYR A 13 -12.97 -1.63 7.38
C TYR A 13 -12.20 -2.22 6.21
N ARG A 14 -11.54 -3.36 6.44
CA ARG A 14 -10.71 -4.02 5.42
C ARG A 14 -11.43 -4.37 4.14
N TYR A 15 -12.71 -4.71 4.22
CA TYR A 15 -13.50 -5.05 3.04
C TYR A 15 -13.82 -3.84 2.14
N GLU A 16 -13.59 -2.63 2.63
CA GLU A 16 -13.84 -1.39 1.89
C GLU A 16 -12.65 -0.98 1.02
N VAL A 17 -11.49 -1.62 1.18
CA VAL A 17 -10.27 -1.29 0.45
C VAL A 17 -9.79 -2.45 -0.40
N ALA A 18 -9.10 -2.14 -1.49
CA ALA A 18 -8.42 -3.12 -2.31
C ALA A 18 -7.25 -3.74 -1.55
N ARG A 19 -6.82 -4.93 -1.97
CA ARG A 19 -5.67 -5.62 -1.36
C ARG A 19 -4.33 -4.96 -1.65
N GLN A 20 -4.27 -4.19 -2.73
CA GLN A 20 -3.09 -3.46 -3.18
C GLN A 20 -3.52 -2.09 -3.69
N ALA A 21 -2.75 -1.08 -3.40
CA ALA A 21 -3.02 0.29 -3.84
C ALA A 21 -3.13 0.40 -5.37
N SER A 22 -2.27 -0.31 -6.09
CA SER A 22 -2.22 -0.26 -7.56
C SER A 22 -3.49 -0.78 -8.26
N ILE A 23 -4.26 -1.64 -7.60
CA ILE A 23 -5.54 -2.18 -8.13
C ILE A 23 -6.75 -1.54 -7.46
N ALA A 24 -6.55 -0.55 -6.61
CA ALA A 24 -7.64 0.18 -5.99
C ALA A 24 -8.45 0.95 -7.04
N PRO A 25 -9.77 1.03 -6.90
CA PRO A 25 -10.57 1.96 -7.69
C PRO A 25 -10.17 3.40 -7.38
N ASP A 26 -10.69 4.35 -8.14
CA ASP A 26 -10.50 5.75 -7.83
C ASP A 26 -11.11 6.06 -6.45
N ASN A 27 -10.23 6.31 -5.50
CA ASN A 27 -10.55 6.69 -4.13
C ASN A 27 -9.53 7.71 -3.66
N GLU A 28 -9.84 8.42 -2.60
CA GLU A 28 -9.01 9.49 -2.10
C GLU A 28 -8.86 9.40 -0.58
N ALA A 29 -7.71 9.84 -0.11
CA ALA A 29 -7.41 10.00 1.29
C ALA A 29 -6.52 11.22 1.51
N TRP A 30 -6.45 11.63 2.76
CA TRP A 30 -5.47 12.60 3.22
C TRP A 30 -4.53 11.92 4.20
N ILE A 31 -3.24 12.18 4.07
CA ILE A 31 -2.26 11.87 5.08
C ILE A 31 -2.00 13.18 5.82
N ARG A 32 -2.41 13.24 7.08
CA ARG A 32 -2.26 14.42 7.93
C ARG A 32 -1.00 14.25 8.77
N LEU A 33 0.06 14.97 8.42
CA LEU A 33 1.26 14.99 9.24
C LEU A 33 1.01 15.77 10.54
N ASP A 34 1.73 15.40 11.57
CA ASP A 34 1.72 16.13 12.85
C ASP A 34 2.16 17.58 12.62
N ASP A 35 1.69 18.48 13.48
CA ASP A 35 2.00 19.91 13.37
C ASP A 35 3.44 20.20 13.79
N ASP A 36 4.35 19.92 12.88
CA ASP A 36 5.79 20.07 13.06
C ASP A 36 6.38 20.77 11.83
N PRO A 37 7.06 21.91 12.00
CA PRO A 37 7.71 22.63 10.90
C PRO A 37 8.75 21.80 10.14
N ASP A 38 9.46 20.90 10.82
CA ASP A 38 10.46 20.05 10.20
C ASP A 38 9.81 18.99 9.31
N LEU A 39 8.67 18.42 9.73
CA LEU A 39 7.90 17.50 8.89
C LEU A 39 7.38 18.22 7.63
N ARG A 40 6.87 19.45 7.77
CA ARG A 40 6.46 20.25 6.61
C ARG A 40 7.61 20.57 5.67
N ALA A 41 8.77 20.94 6.24
CA ALA A 41 9.97 21.20 5.45
C ALA A 41 10.44 19.95 4.68
N GLY A 42 10.24 18.77 5.27
CA GLY A 42 10.56 17.47 4.65
C GLY A 42 9.74 17.15 3.40
N LEU A 43 8.63 17.84 3.17
CA LEU A 43 7.80 17.65 1.98
C LEU A 43 8.28 18.41 0.74
N ARG A 44 9.30 19.26 0.89
CA ARG A 44 9.80 20.09 -0.21
C ARG A 44 10.27 19.24 -1.38
N GLY A 45 9.70 19.47 -2.56
CA GLY A 45 10.03 18.75 -3.78
C GLY A 45 9.30 17.44 -3.97
N LEU A 46 8.49 17.00 -3.00
CA LEU A 46 7.74 15.76 -3.12
C LEU A 46 6.58 15.89 -4.13
N ASP A 47 6.05 17.06 -4.31
CA ASP A 47 4.94 17.35 -5.22
C ASP A 47 5.27 17.16 -6.72
N ASP A 48 6.55 17.03 -7.07
CA ASP A 48 6.99 16.68 -8.42
C ASP A 48 6.83 15.18 -8.75
N PHE A 49 6.52 14.34 -7.76
CA PHE A 49 6.36 12.91 -7.94
C PHE A 49 4.89 12.51 -8.10
N GLU A 50 4.61 11.65 -9.06
CA GLU A 50 3.25 11.13 -9.28
C GLU A 50 2.84 10.07 -8.24
N ARG A 51 3.82 9.36 -7.69
CA ARG A 51 3.59 8.28 -6.71
C ARG A 51 4.57 8.36 -5.57
N ILE A 52 4.09 7.91 -4.43
CA ILE A 52 4.87 7.82 -3.20
C ILE A 52 4.69 6.44 -2.54
N TRP A 53 5.73 6.00 -1.85
CA TRP A 53 5.65 4.92 -0.89
C TRP A 53 5.18 5.46 0.46
N VAL A 54 4.21 4.79 1.06
CA VAL A 54 3.74 5.07 2.41
C VAL A 54 4.03 3.85 3.27
N LEU A 55 4.88 4.04 4.28
CA LEU A 55 5.14 3.03 5.31
C LEU A 55 4.24 3.35 6.50
N CYS A 56 3.44 2.37 6.90
CA CYS A 56 2.41 2.58 7.91
C CYS A 56 2.28 1.40 8.86
N GLU A 57 1.48 1.58 9.90
CA GLU A 57 1.10 0.49 10.79
C GLU A 57 -0.22 -0.13 10.34
N LEU A 58 -0.25 -1.44 10.25
CA LEU A 58 -1.47 -2.22 10.06
C LEU A 58 -2.19 -2.33 11.41
N HIS A 59 -2.70 -1.21 11.89
CA HIS A 59 -3.11 -0.98 13.28
C HIS A 59 -4.31 -1.80 13.76
N LEU A 60 -5.10 -2.36 12.83
CA LEU A 60 -6.25 -3.20 13.19
C LEU A 60 -5.89 -4.67 13.40
N ASN A 61 -4.61 -5.03 13.27
CA ASN A 61 -4.14 -6.41 13.44
C ASN A 61 -3.41 -6.57 14.75
N GLU A 62 -3.98 -7.32 15.68
CA GLU A 62 -3.42 -7.52 17.02
C GLU A 62 -2.56 -8.77 17.13
N THR A 63 -2.72 -9.72 16.21
CA THR A 63 -2.03 -11.01 16.24
C THR A 63 -1.27 -11.27 14.95
N TRP A 64 -0.23 -12.10 15.04
CA TRP A 64 0.47 -12.59 13.85
C TRP A 64 0.51 -14.10 13.82
N HIS A 65 0.66 -14.64 12.61
CA HIS A 65 0.71 -16.07 12.38
C HIS A 65 1.89 -16.40 11.46
N PRO A 66 2.73 -17.40 11.78
CA PRO A 66 3.84 -17.78 10.91
C PRO A 66 3.37 -18.34 9.57
N LEU A 67 2.20 -18.96 9.55
CA LEU A 67 1.57 -19.50 8.35
C LEU A 67 0.21 -18.85 8.17
N VAL A 68 -0.07 -18.44 6.94
CA VAL A 68 -1.34 -17.81 6.55
C VAL A 68 -1.88 -18.47 5.30
N GLU A 69 -3.19 -18.44 5.15
CA GLU A 69 -3.86 -18.89 3.94
C GLU A 69 -3.97 -17.74 2.96
N PRO A 70 -3.32 -17.82 1.78
CA PRO A 70 -3.45 -16.77 0.80
C PRO A 70 -4.88 -16.74 0.25
N PRO A 71 -5.33 -15.60 -0.29
CA PRO A 71 -6.69 -15.45 -0.81
C PRO A 71 -6.90 -16.18 -2.14
N ARG A 72 -6.38 -17.38 -2.23
CA ARG A 72 -6.47 -18.23 -3.41
C ARG A 72 -6.62 -19.69 -2.97
N GLU A 73 -7.63 -20.32 -3.49
CA GLU A 73 -7.90 -21.72 -3.22
C GLU A 73 -6.80 -22.63 -3.79
N GLY A 74 -6.53 -23.74 -3.10
CA GLY A 74 -5.65 -24.80 -3.56
C GLY A 74 -4.17 -24.62 -3.28
N LEU A 75 -3.72 -23.50 -2.70
CA LEU A 75 -2.32 -23.28 -2.37
C LEU A 75 -1.93 -23.77 -0.96
N GLY A 76 -2.93 -24.01 -0.10
CA GLY A 76 -2.68 -24.30 1.30
C GLY A 76 -2.10 -23.11 2.05
N LYS A 77 -1.51 -23.36 3.22
CA LYS A 77 -0.88 -22.35 4.04
C LYS A 77 0.54 -22.05 3.55
N LEU A 78 0.85 -20.76 3.48
CA LEU A 78 2.18 -20.27 3.13
C LEU A 78 2.79 -19.51 4.30
N GLY A 79 4.11 -19.40 4.33
CA GLY A 79 4.79 -18.53 5.28
C GLY A 79 4.34 -17.07 5.10
N VAL A 80 4.11 -16.37 6.20
CA VAL A 80 3.61 -15.00 6.18
C VAL A 80 4.50 -14.06 5.37
N PHE A 81 5.81 -14.31 5.35
CA PHE A 81 6.78 -13.51 4.60
C PHE A 81 6.72 -13.74 3.08
N ALA A 82 6.09 -14.83 2.65
CA ALA A 82 5.81 -15.07 1.22
C ALA A 82 4.49 -14.42 0.77
N THR A 83 3.84 -13.66 1.63
CA THR A 83 2.54 -13.01 1.39
C THR A 83 2.58 -11.55 1.86
N ARG A 84 1.56 -10.81 1.49
CA ARG A 84 1.31 -9.46 2.02
C ARG A 84 0.19 -9.45 3.06
N SER A 85 -0.01 -10.57 3.74
CA SER A 85 -0.95 -10.66 4.85
C SER A 85 -0.60 -9.64 5.94
N PRO A 86 -1.60 -9.02 6.58
CA PRO A 86 -1.36 -8.07 7.67
C PRO A 86 -1.00 -8.73 9.00
N HIS A 87 -1.12 -10.05 9.12
CA HIS A 87 -0.84 -10.80 10.35
C HIS A 87 0.66 -11.03 10.54
N ARG A 88 1.42 -9.95 10.65
CA ARG A 88 2.89 -9.94 10.66
C ARG A 88 3.45 -9.66 12.06
N PRO A 89 4.69 -10.12 12.34
CA PRO A 89 5.33 -9.86 13.65
C PRO A 89 5.41 -8.36 13.98
N ASN A 90 5.89 -7.56 13.03
CA ASN A 90 5.87 -6.10 13.09
C ASN A 90 4.87 -5.63 12.04
N ARG A 91 3.75 -5.13 12.44
CA ARG A 91 2.60 -4.78 11.62
C ARG A 91 2.88 -3.64 10.63
N ILE A 92 3.92 -3.78 9.83
CA ILE A 92 4.36 -2.76 8.87
C ILE A 92 3.64 -2.98 7.55
N GLY A 93 2.95 -1.94 7.09
CA GLY A 93 2.36 -1.84 5.77
C GLY A 93 3.23 -1.00 4.84
N LEU A 94 3.19 -1.34 3.57
CA LEU A 94 3.87 -0.62 2.50
C LEU A 94 2.89 -0.45 1.33
N SER A 95 2.55 0.79 1.02
CA SER A 95 1.59 1.10 -0.04
C SER A 95 2.19 2.11 -1.02
N CYS A 96 2.08 1.81 -2.32
CA CYS A 96 2.43 2.76 -3.38
C CYS A 96 1.15 3.46 -3.84
N VAL A 97 0.98 4.70 -3.46
CA VAL A 97 -0.22 5.49 -3.74
C VAL A 97 0.06 6.61 -4.72
N SER A 98 -0.98 7.08 -5.42
CA SER A 98 -0.88 8.29 -6.24
C SER A 98 -0.81 9.51 -5.34
N LEU A 99 0.10 10.44 -5.64
CA LEU A 99 0.16 11.74 -4.99
C LEU A 99 -0.62 12.74 -5.83
N LEU A 100 -1.73 13.24 -5.30
CA LEU A 100 -2.62 14.17 -5.99
C LEU A 100 -2.30 15.62 -5.68
N GLY A 101 -1.69 15.89 -4.54
CA GLY A 101 -1.29 17.24 -4.13
C GLY A 101 -0.82 17.29 -2.69
N ILE A 102 -0.27 18.42 -2.33
CA ILE A 102 0.18 18.73 -0.97
C ILE A 102 -0.39 20.07 -0.57
N ASP A 103 -0.96 20.14 0.61
CA ASP A 103 -1.49 21.36 1.21
C ASP A 103 -0.96 21.49 2.65
N GLY A 104 0.05 22.36 2.82
CA GLY A 104 0.72 22.51 4.12
C GLY A 104 1.38 21.21 4.57
N GLY A 105 0.94 20.66 5.71
CA GLY A 105 1.38 19.39 6.24
C GLY A 105 0.49 18.21 5.84
N SER A 106 -0.36 18.37 4.84
CA SER A 106 -1.31 17.33 4.42
C SER A 106 -1.04 16.89 2.98
N LEU A 107 -1.00 15.58 2.78
CA LEU A 107 -0.83 14.98 1.46
C LEU A 107 -2.18 14.44 0.98
N HIS A 108 -2.63 14.87 -0.18
CA HIS A 108 -3.79 14.32 -0.86
C HIS A 108 -3.35 13.15 -1.71
N VAL A 109 -3.87 11.97 -1.45
CA VAL A 109 -3.47 10.75 -2.14
C VAL A 109 -4.67 10.04 -2.73
N GLY A 110 -4.42 9.27 -3.77
CA GLY A 110 -5.43 8.48 -4.45
C GLY A 110 -4.97 7.07 -4.72
N ARG A 111 -5.89 6.23 -5.18
CA ARG A 111 -5.63 4.81 -5.45
C ARG A 111 -4.91 4.14 -4.29
N HIS A 112 -5.51 4.26 -3.13
CA HIS A 112 -4.95 3.74 -1.88
C HIS A 112 -5.68 2.51 -1.38
N ASP A 113 -4.98 1.74 -0.55
CA ASP A 113 -5.49 0.59 0.20
C ASP A 113 -5.40 0.82 1.72
N LEU A 114 -5.40 2.08 2.12
CA LEU A 114 -5.24 2.51 3.50
C LEU A 114 -6.61 2.67 4.18
N LEU A 115 -6.63 2.47 5.48
CA LEU A 115 -7.81 2.67 6.32
C LEU A 115 -7.71 3.97 7.12
N ASP A 116 -8.87 4.50 7.48
CA ASP A 116 -8.95 5.68 8.34
C ASP A 116 -8.23 5.44 9.67
N GLY A 117 -7.48 6.43 10.13
CA GLY A 117 -6.72 6.36 11.37
C GLY A 117 -5.41 5.59 11.27
N THR A 118 -5.02 5.08 10.11
CA THR A 118 -3.74 4.36 9.93
C THR A 118 -2.56 5.26 10.29
N PRO A 119 -1.72 4.87 11.27
CA PRO A 119 -0.50 5.60 11.58
C PRO A 119 0.52 5.50 10.44
N VAL A 120 1.09 6.62 10.06
CA VAL A 120 2.12 6.70 9.01
C VAL A 120 3.48 6.91 9.66
N PHE A 121 4.46 6.09 9.28
CA PHE A 121 5.82 6.15 9.83
C PHE A 121 6.80 6.87 8.92
N ASP A 122 6.63 6.74 7.59
CA ASP A 122 7.56 7.31 6.62
C ASP A 122 6.90 7.48 5.26
N ILE A 123 7.42 8.42 4.50
CA ILE A 123 7.01 8.68 3.12
C ILE A 123 8.28 8.77 2.28
N LYS A 124 8.28 8.08 1.14
CA LYS A 124 9.40 8.12 0.18
C LYS A 124 8.85 8.31 -1.23
N PRO A 125 9.58 8.98 -2.11
CA PRO A 125 9.18 9.03 -3.52
C PRO A 125 9.27 7.63 -4.15
N TYR A 126 8.33 7.33 -5.05
CA TYR A 126 8.43 6.15 -5.90
C TYR A 126 9.31 6.46 -7.10
N LEU A 127 10.32 5.63 -7.33
CA LEU A 127 11.31 5.79 -8.40
C LEU A 127 11.19 4.61 -9.38
N PRO A 128 10.53 4.78 -10.54
CA PRO A 128 10.30 3.66 -11.46
C PRO A 128 11.58 2.92 -11.87
N TYR A 129 12.66 3.64 -12.08
CA TYR A 129 13.94 3.04 -12.50
C TYR A 129 14.57 2.15 -11.41
N ALA A 130 14.26 2.40 -10.15
CA ALA A 130 14.82 1.70 -9.00
C ALA A 130 13.84 0.69 -8.38
N ASP A 131 12.55 0.99 -8.41
CA ASP A 131 11.54 0.26 -7.65
C ASP A 131 10.76 -0.75 -8.49
N ALA A 132 10.84 -0.68 -9.83
CA ALA A 132 10.11 -1.56 -10.72
C ALA A 132 11.02 -2.60 -11.38
N PHE A 133 10.65 -3.87 -11.23
CA PHE A 133 11.30 -5.02 -11.87
C PHE A 133 10.22 -5.88 -12.52
N PRO A 134 9.65 -5.46 -13.65
CA PRO A 134 8.47 -6.12 -14.23
C PRO A 134 8.72 -7.56 -14.67
N ASP A 135 9.97 -7.92 -14.97
CA ASP A 135 10.35 -9.28 -15.39
C ASP A 135 10.76 -10.19 -14.22
N ALA A 136 10.73 -9.68 -13.00
CA ALA A 136 11.07 -10.48 -11.82
C ALA A 136 10.00 -11.55 -11.54
N ARG A 137 10.44 -12.76 -11.21
CA ARG A 137 9.53 -13.83 -10.78
C ARG A 137 8.87 -13.47 -9.46
N ALA A 138 7.57 -13.69 -9.36
CA ALA A 138 6.76 -13.37 -8.17
C ALA A 138 6.17 -14.60 -7.47
N GLY A 139 6.80 -15.75 -7.60
CA GLY A 139 6.44 -16.96 -6.88
C GLY A 139 5.01 -17.43 -7.17
N TRP A 140 4.25 -17.71 -6.13
CA TRP A 140 2.86 -18.18 -6.27
C TRP A 140 1.93 -17.15 -6.94
N VAL A 141 2.29 -15.88 -6.92
CA VAL A 141 1.49 -14.81 -7.52
C VAL A 141 1.54 -14.87 -9.05
N ASP A 142 2.65 -15.31 -9.63
CA ASP A 142 2.78 -15.42 -11.09
C ASP A 142 1.73 -16.35 -11.71
N ALA A 143 1.44 -17.46 -11.07
CA ALA A 143 0.40 -18.38 -11.52
C ALA A 143 -0.99 -17.72 -11.51
N VAL A 144 -1.27 -16.85 -10.54
CA VAL A 144 -2.50 -16.04 -10.47
C VAL A 144 -2.56 -15.02 -11.57
N SER A 145 -1.51 -14.23 -11.70
CA SER A 145 -1.42 -13.15 -12.68
C SER A 145 -1.50 -13.69 -14.10
N TYR A 146 -0.81 -14.78 -14.37
CA TYR A 146 -0.87 -15.45 -15.66
C TYR A 146 -2.29 -15.88 -16.02
N THR A 147 -3.01 -16.50 -15.09
CA THR A 147 -4.40 -16.94 -15.30
C THR A 147 -5.32 -15.74 -15.60
N HIS A 148 -5.15 -14.64 -14.91
CA HIS A 148 -5.93 -13.43 -15.15
C HIS A 148 -5.58 -12.73 -16.46
N LEU A 149 -4.31 -12.68 -16.82
CA LEU A 149 -3.85 -12.02 -18.04
C LEU A 149 -4.19 -12.83 -19.30
N THR A 150 -4.18 -14.14 -19.22
CA THR A 150 -4.50 -15.01 -20.37
C THR A 150 -5.91 -14.80 -20.90
N LEU A 151 -6.89 -14.61 -20.02
CA LEU A 151 -8.29 -14.42 -20.43
C LEU A 151 -8.51 -13.12 -21.21
N PRO A 152 -8.03 -11.96 -20.77
CA PRO A 152 -8.15 -10.73 -21.55
C PRO A 152 -7.41 -10.79 -22.89
N THR A 153 -6.20 -11.34 -22.89
CA THR A 153 -5.37 -11.46 -24.10
C THR A 153 -6.05 -12.32 -25.16
N ASN A 154 -6.65 -13.42 -24.76
CA ASN A 154 -7.39 -14.30 -25.66
C ASN A 154 -8.62 -13.66 -26.28
N ARG A 155 -9.18 -12.64 -25.67
CA ARG A 155 -10.34 -11.90 -26.20
C ARG A 155 -9.95 -10.86 -27.25
N GLU A 156 -8.74 -10.39 -27.20
CA GLU A 156 -8.23 -9.39 -28.12
C GLU A 156 -7.71 -10.00 -29.44
N VAL A 157 -7.44 -11.28 -29.40
CA VAL A 157 -6.99 -12.04 -30.55
C VAL A 157 -8.15 -12.69 -31.30
#